data_61cb1acb83bd596c18d041237e950280
#
_entry.id   61cb1acb83bd596c18d041237e950280
#
_cell.length_a   1.000
_cell.length_b   1.000
_cell.length_c   1.000
_cell.angle_alpha   90.00
_cell.angle_beta   90.00
_cell.angle_gamma   90.00
#
_symmetry.space_group_name_H-M   'P 1'
#
loop_
_entity.id
_entity.type
_entity.pdbx_description
1 polymer ?
#
loop_
_entity_poly.entity_id
_entity_poly.type
_entity_poly.pdbx_seq_one_letter_code
_entity_poly.pdbx_strand_id
1 'polypeptide(L)'
;MKITKLETIWIDEQFNTLWLRIHTDEGLIGLGETYYVPRAVAAVIHDVFANLLLGREVFDIENHWNNMFSTVNFFGFAGAEMRAISTVDVALWDLLGQYLGQPIYNLLGGRNRDRIRIYNTCVSHGPHQDYHAWMEGRAGQLAEELLATGIRAMKIWPWDQFGVSLGGPIGRRAGVG
;
A
#
# COMPACT_ATOMS: atom_id res chain seq x y z
N MET A 1 23.10 7.83 -10.31
CA MET A 1 22.60 7.80 -8.90
C MET A 1 22.37 6.35 -8.50
N LYS A 2 23.03 5.91 -7.42
CA LYS A 2 23.00 4.50 -7.01
C LYS A 2 22.24 4.30 -5.71
N ILE A 3 21.58 3.16 -5.58
CA ILE A 3 20.90 2.73 -4.36
C ILE A 3 21.95 2.35 -3.30
N THR A 4 21.92 3.01 -2.14
CA THR A 4 22.87 2.78 -1.05
C THR A 4 22.30 2.06 0.15
N LYS A 5 20.99 2.21 0.43
CA LYS A 5 20.31 1.58 1.57
C LYS A 5 18.83 1.38 1.25
N LEU A 6 18.29 0.26 1.71
CA LEU A 6 16.86 0.01 1.83
C LEU A 6 16.49 0.07 3.31
N GLU A 7 15.47 0.86 3.65
CA GLU A 7 15.02 1.05 5.02
C GLU A 7 13.51 0.86 5.07
N THR A 8 13.04 -0.12 5.83
CA THR A 8 11.63 -0.36 6.04
C THR A 8 11.17 0.20 7.37
N ILE A 9 10.01 0.84 7.39
CA ILE A 9 9.41 1.45 8.57
C ILE A 9 8.06 0.80 8.79
N TRP A 10 7.83 0.33 10.01
CA TRP A 10 6.57 -0.21 10.47
C TRP A 10 6.27 0.36 11.86
N ILE A 11 5.03 0.76 12.09
CA ILE A 11 4.57 1.32 13.37
C ILE A 11 3.30 0.62 13.83
N ASP A 12 3.13 0.49 15.13
CA ASP A 12 2.01 -0.26 15.74
C ASP A 12 0.65 0.37 15.43
N GLU A 13 0.57 1.70 15.35
CA GLU A 13 -0.66 2.44 15.04
C GLU A 13 -1.17 2.16 13.62
N GLN A 14 -0.26 1.76 12.72
CA GLN A 14 -0.54 1.39 11.34
C GLN A 14 -0.06 -0.04 11.05
N PHE A 15 -0.49 -0.96 11.89
CA PHE A 15 0.01 -2.34 11.96
C PHE A 15 0.00 -3.13 10.64
N ASN A 16 -0.82 -2.72 9.67
CA ASN A 16 -0.90 -3.34 8.34
C ASN A 16 -0.10 -2.60 7.26
N THR A 17 0.50 -1.46 7.57
CA THR A 17 1.23 -0.63 6.60
C THR A 17 2.73 -0.80 6.77
N LEU A 18 3.44 -0.85 5.65
CA LEU A 18 4.89 -0.80 5.58
C LEU A 18 5.29 0.33 4.65
N TRP A 19 6.20 1.18 5.11
CA TRP A 19 6.88 2.17 4.27
C TRP A 19 8.28 1.69 3.95
N LEU A 20 8.71 1.95 2.72
CA LEU A 20 10.08 1.73 2.26
C LEU A 20 10.71 3.07 1.91
N ARG A 21 11.92 3.32 2.42
CA ARG A 21 12.80 4.38 1.95
C ARG A 21 13.95 3.76 1.18
N ILE A 22 14.16 4.21 -0.05
CA ILE A 22 15.33 3.88 -0.85
C ILE A 22 16.27 5.08 -0.81
N HIS A 23 17.41 4.92 -0.17
CA HIS A 23 18.45 5.95 -0.07
C HIS A 23 19.41 5.85 -1.24
N THR A 24 19.92 6.99 -1.68
CA THR A 24 20.85 7.09 -2.80
C THR A 24 22.19 7.72 -2.40
N ASP A 25 23.23 7.54 -3.21
CA ASP A 25 24.53 8.18 -3.07
C ASP A 25 24.51 9.69 -3.32
N GLU A 26 23.46 10.22 -3.92
CA GLU A 26 23.25 11.65 -4.15
C GLU A 26 22.35 12.31 -3.08
N GLY A 27 21.94 11.57 -2.05
CA GLY A 27 21.19 12.07 -0.90
C GLY A 27 19.70 12.17 -1.11
N LEU A 28 19.16 11.79 -2.27
CA LEU A 28 17.72 11.66 -2.48
C LEU A 28 17.20 10.39 -1.79
N ILE A 29 15.95 10.45 -1.33
CA ILE A 29 15.27 9.33 -0.67
C ILE A 29 13.92 9.13 -1.35
N GLY A 30 13.73 7.97 -1.99
CA GLY A 30 12.45 7.58 -2.55
C GLY A 30 11.58 6.90 -1.53
N LEU A 31 10.28 7.16 -1.58
CA LEU A 31 9.27 6.61 -0.67
C LEU A 31 8.33 5.66 -1.41
N GLY A 32 8.23 4.43 -0.90
CA GLY A 32 7.22 3.45 -1.29
C GLY A 32 6.36 3.06 -0.10
N GLU A 33 5.15 2.57 -0.38
CA GLU A 33 4.21 2.11 0.63
C GLU A 33 3.50 0.84 0.17
N THR A 34 3.18 -0.03 1.12
CA THR A 34 2.32 -1.18 0.91
C THR A 34 1.41 -1.43 2.10
N TYR A 35 0.33 -2.17 1.86
CA TYR A 35 -0.66 -2.53 2.87
C TYR A 35 -0.80 -4.05 2.94
N TYR A 36 -1.03 -4.59 4.12
CA TYR A 36 -1.06 -6.01 4.50
C TYR A 36 0.29 -6.72 4.55
N VAL A 37 0.39 -7.61 5.49
CA VAL A 37 1.54 -8.51 5.77
C VAL A 37 2.91 -7.81 5.80
N PRO A 38 3.04 -6.67 6.53
CA PRO A 38 4.22 -5.81 6.45
C PRO A 38 5.53 -6.53 6.75
N ARG A 39 5.53 -7.44 7.72
CA ARG A 39 6.75 -8.18 8.09
C ARG A 39 7.21 -9.14 6.99
N ALA A 40 6.27 -9.82 6.31
CA ALA A 40 6.61 -10.69 5.19
C ALA A 40 7.13 -9.88 4.00
N VAL A 41 6.53 -8.71 3.72
CA VAL A 41 7.02 -7.81 2.67
C VAL A 41 8.42 -7.28 3.01
N ALA A 42 8.67 -6.87 4.25
CA ALA A 42 9.99 -6.42 4.69
C ALA A 42 11.06 -7.54 4.51
N ALA A 43 10.73 -8.78 4.89
CA ALA A 43 11.63 -9.91 4.69
C ALA A 43 11.96 -10.12 3.20
N VAL A 44 10.98 -10.07 2.30
CA VAL A 44 11.25 -10.18 0.86
C VAL A 44 12.16 -9.04 0.37
N ILE A 45 11.93 -7.80 0.82
CA ILE A 45 12.76 -6.65 0.44
C ILE A 45 14.20 -6.86 0.92
N HIS A 46 14.40 -7.24 2.18
CA HIS A 46 15.75 -7.29 2.76
C HIS A 46 16.50 -8.58 2.45
N ASP A 47 15.83 -9.73 2.45
CA ASP A 47 16.49 -11.02 2.29
C ASP A 47 16.63 -11.43 0.82
N VAL A 48 15.73 -10.96 -0.06
CA VAL A 48 15.74 -11.34 -1.47
C VAL A 48 16.16 -10.17 -2.36
N PHE A 49 15.48 -9.01 -2.26
CA PHE A 49 15.67 -7.93 -3.23
C PHE A 49 16.87 -7.03 -2.94
N ALA A 50 17.34 -6.95 -1.68
CA ALA A 50 18.49 -6.11 -1.35
C ALA A 50 19.72 -6.46 -2.19
N ASN A 51 19.99 -7.74 -2.42
CA ASN A 51 21.11 -8.20 -3.24
C ASN A 51 20.97 -7.85 -4.74
N LEU A 52 19.76 -7.62 -5.21
CA LEU A 52 19.47 -7.23 -6.60
C LEU A 52 19.58 -5.71 -6.80
N LEU A 53 19.32 -4.93 -5.75
CA LEU A 53 19.13 -3.48 -5.82
C LEU A 53 20.31 -2.67 -5.31
N LEU A 54 20.97 -3.10 -4.23
CA LEU A 54 22.06 -2.33 -3.63
C LEU A 54 23.23 -2.14 -4.60
N GLY A 55 23.71 -0.91 -4.70
CA GLY A 55 24.77 -0.49 -5.60
C GLY A 55 24.35 -0.34 -7.06
N ARG A 56 23.08 -0.60 -7.40
CA ARG A 56 22.56 -0.49 -8.77
C ARG A 56 22.08 0.93 -9.06
N GLU A 57 21.96 1.21 -10.37
CA GLU A 57 21.45 2.49 -10.88
C GLU A 57 19.95 2.63 -10.61
N VAL A 58 19.53 3.76 -10.05
CA VAL A 58 18.11 4.00 -9.66
C VAL A 58 17.18 3.99 -10.87
N PHE A 59 17.65 4.52 -12.00
CA PHE A 59 16.79 4.77 -13.18
C PHE A 59 16.52 3.55 -14.05
N ASP A 60 17.13 2.41 -13.73
CA ASP A 60 16.87 1.14 -14.42
C ASP A 60 15.58 0.47 -13.92
N ILE A 61 14.49 1.24 -13.77
CA ILE A 61 13.24 0.84 -13.08
C ILE A 61 12.66 -0.44 -13.68
N GLU A 62 12.48 -0.49 -14.99
CA GLU A 62 11.98 -1.67 -15.70
C GLU A 62 12.87 -2.91 -15.50
N ASN A 63 14.18 -2.72 -15.53
CA ASN A 63 15.14 -3.80 -15.31
C ASN A 63 15.07 -4.32 -13.86
N HIS A 64 14.94 -3.43 -12.88
CA HIS A 64 14.74 -3.82 -11.48
C HIS A 64 13.46 -4.61 -11.29
N TRP A 65 12.35 -4.13 -11.86
CA TRP A 65 11.08 -4.83 -11.80
C TRP A 65 11.19 -6.26 -12.37
N ASN A 66 11.75 -6.39 -13.57
CA ASN A 66 11.92 -7.68 -14.24
C ASN A 66 12.82 -8.63 -13.45
N ASN A 67 13.93 -8.14 -12.89
CA ASN A 67 14.84 -8.95 -12.08
C ASN A 67 14.19 -9.43 -10.79
N MET A 68 13.47 -8.55 -10.07
CA MET A 68 12.73 -8.92 -8.88
C MET A 68 11.65 -9.96 -9.21
N PHE A 69 10.85 -9.73 -10.26
CA PHE A 69 9.80 -10.66 -10.67
C PHE A 69 10.36 -12.02 -11.09
N SER A 70 11.41 -12.04 -11.91
CA SER A 70 12.05 -13.27 -12.38
C SER A 70 12.63 -14.10 -11.23
N THR A 71 13.04 -13.43 -10.14
CA THR A 71 13.59 -14.11 -8.96
C THR A 71 12.51 -14.83 -8.16
N VAL A 72 11.27 -14.30 -8.11
CA VAL A 72 10.23 -14.82 -7.21
C VAL A 72 9.07 -15.53 -7.91
N ASN A 73 8.87 -15.35 -9.22
CA ASN A 73 7.65 -15.78 -9.92
C ASN A 73 7.36 -17.29 -9.86
N PHE A 74 8.37 -18.11 -9.66
CA PHE A 74 8.21 -19.57 -9.61
C PHE A 74 7.77 -20.09 -8.23
N PHE A 75 7.88 -19.27 -7.16
CA PHE A 75 7.40 -19.63 -5.83
C PHE A 75 6.37 -18.66 -5.24
N GLY A 76 6.24 -17.44 -5.83
CA GLY A 76 5.27 -16.45 -5.38
C GLY A 76 5.14 -15.29 -6.37
N PHE A 77 3.93 -15.03 -6.88
CA PHE A 77 3.69 -13.96 -7.87
C PHE A 77 2.48 -13.06 -7.53
N ALA A 78 1.76 -13.32 -6.45
CA ALA A 78 0.54 -12.60 -6.10
C ALA A 78 0.41 -12.27 -4.61
N GLY A 79 1.40 -12.64 -3.80
CA GLY A 79 1.43 -12.46 -2.34
C GLY A 79 2.32 -11.31 -1.88
N ALA A 80 3.10 -11.58 -0.83
CA ALA A 80 4.06 -10.63 -0.25
C ALA A 80 5.13 -10.21 -1.26
N GLU A 81 5.50 -11.10 -2.18
CA GLU A 81 6.50 -10.90 -3.21
C GLU A 81 6.08 -9.77 -4.17
N MET A 82 4.86 -9.82 -4.69
CA MET A 82 4.34 -8.77 -5.58
C MET A 82 4.14 -7.45 -4.83
N ARG A 83 3.74 -7.50 -3.55
CA ARG A 83 3.67 -6.30 -2.71
C ARG A 83 5.05 -5.66 -2.52
N ALA A 84 6.08 -6.47 -2.31
CA ALA A 84 7.46 -5.99 -2.19
C ALA A 84 7.95 -5.37 -3.51
N ILE A 85 7.71 -6.02 -4.66
CA ILE A 85 8.02 -5.45 -5.98
C ILE A 85 7.34 -4.10 -6.17
N SER A 86 6.02 -4.02 -5.93
CA SER A 86 5.26 -2.77 -6.09
C SER A 86 5.76 -1.67 -5.16
N THR A 87 6.17 -2.02 -3.94
CA THR A 87 6.70 -1.05 -2.97
C THR A 87 8.02 -0.45 -3.44
N VAL A 88 8.91 -1.29 -3.97
CA VAL A 88 10.18 -0.87 -4.54
C VAL A 88 9.94 -0.02 -5.80
N ASP A 89 9.06 -0.46 -6.68
CA ASP A 89 8.73 0.23 -7.93
C ASP A 89 8.22 1.65 -7.66
N VAL A 90 7.27 1.81 -6.75
CA VAL A 90 6.77 3.13 -6.34
C VAL A 90 7.88 4.02 -5.81
N ALA A 91 8.79 3.50 -4.98
CA ALA A 91 9.91 4.27 -4.45
C ALA A 91 10.92 4.69 -5.53
N LEU A 92 11.15 3.86 -6.54
CA LEU A 92 12.02 4.20 -7.68
C LEU A 92 11.40 5.28 -8.57
N TRP A 93 10.09 5.20 -8.84
CA TRP A 93 9.37 6.27 -9.55
C TRP A 93 9.36 7.58 -8.78
N ASP A 94 9.23 7.53 -7.44
CA ASP A 94 9.33 8.72 -6.59
C ASP A 94 10.72 9.36 -6.69
N LEU A 95 11.80 8.57 -6.68
CA LEU A 95 13.17 9.07 -6.92
C LEU A 95 13.32 9.73 -8.28
N LEU A 96 12.78 9.12 -9.33
CA LEU A 96 12.83 9.70 -10.67
C LEU A 96 12.09 11.04 -10.73
N GLY A 97 10.90 11.11 -10.09
CA GLY A 97 10.13 12.35 -9.98
C GLY A 97 10.89 13.46 -9.25
N GLN A 98 11.51 13.13 -8.11
CA GLN A 98 12.34 14.05 -7.34
C GLN A 98 13.54 14.55 -8.16
N TYR A 99 14.27 13.63 -8.79
CA TYR A 99 15.46 13.97 -9.60
C TYR A 99 15.13 14.90 -10.76
N LEU A 100 14.01 14.67 -11.45
CA LEU A 100 13.56 15.50 -12.57
C LEU A 100 12.78 16.76 -12.15
N GLY A 101 12.45 16.91 -10.87
CA GLY A 101 11.59 17.98 -10.37
C GLY A 101 10.18 17.94 -10.98
N GLN A 102 9.68 16.74 -11.30
CA GLN A 102 8.39 16.52 -11.95
C GLN A 102 7.49 15.60 -11.14
N PRO A 103 6.19 15.86 -11.08
CA PRO A 103 5.24 14.90 -10.52
C PRO A 103 5.17 13.67 -11.43
N ILE A 104 5.02 12.49 -10.80
CA ILE A 104 5.05 11.20 -11.51
C ILE A 104 4.03 11.14 -12.66
N TYR A 105 2.85 11.77 -12.53
CA TYR A 105 1.87 11.75 -13.62
C TYR A 105 2.38 12.41 -14.91
N ASN A 106 3.30 13.39 -14.84
CA ASN A 106 3.92 13.97 -16.03
C ASN A 106 4.84 12.95 -16.73
N LEU A 107 5.51 12.10 -15.96
CA LEU A 107 6.39 11.05 -16.47
C LEU A 107 5.59 9.88 -17.09
N LEU A 108 4.36 9.69 -16.65
CA LEU A 108 3.45 8.64 -17.12
C LEU A 108 2.47 9.09 -18.21
N GLY A 109 2.73 10.20 -18.89
CA GLY A 109 1.91 10.66 -20.01
C GLY A 109 1.05 11.90 -19.75
N GLY A 110 1.19 12.53 -18.58
CA GLY A 110 0.54 13.80 -18.25
C GLY A 110 -0.75 13.68 -17.47
N ARG A 111 -1.28 14.86 -17.09
CA ARG A 111 -2.49 14.95 -16.28
C ARG A 111 -3.73 14.62 -17.12
N ASN A 112 -4.43 13.58 -16.74
CA ASN A 112 -5.71 13.22 -17.37
C ASN A 112 -6.92 13.82 -16.64
N ARG A 113 -6.82 14.08 -15.32
CA ARG A 113 -7.92 14.63 -14.51
C ARG A 113 -7.38 15.58 -13.46
N ASP A 114 -8.12 16.65 -13.18
CA ASP A 114 -7.79 17.60 -12.11
C ASP A 114 -8.29 17.13 -10.74
N ARG A 115 -9.33 16.30 -10.73
CA ARG A 115 -9.94 15.77 -9.51
C ARG A 115 -10.37 14.32 -9.70
N ILE A 116 -10.18 13.52 -8.64
CA ILE A 116 -10.63 12.13 -8.57
C ILE A 116 -11.77 12.07 -7.56
N ARG A 117 -12.91 11.45 -7.98
CA ARG A 117 -14.00 11.17 -7.07
C ARG A 117 -13.57 10.09 -6.08
N ILE A 118 -13.73 10.36 -4.80
CA ILE A 118 -13.43 9.43 -3.71
C ILE A 118 -14.70 8.93 -3.04
N TYR A 119 -14.60 7.81 -2.36
CA TYR A 119 -15.61 7.29 -1.44
C TYR A 119 -14.94 6.75 -0.18
N ASN A 120 -15.71 6.67 0.92
CA ASN A 120 -15.25 5.99 2.12
C ASN A 120 -15.58 4.50 2.04
N THR A 121 -14.59 3.64 2.27
CA THR A 121 -14.76 2.18 2.25
C THR A 121 -15.50 1.66 3.51
N CYS A 122 -15.66 2.46 4.55
CA CYS A 122 -16.34 2.11 5.81
C CYS A 122 -15.82 0.81 6.46
N VAL A 123 -14.50 0.67 6.55
CA VAL A 123 -13.81 -0.46 7.20
C VAL A 123 -13.02 -0.07 8.44
N SER A 124 -13.10 1.19 8.87
CA SER A 124 -12.39 1.68 10.04
C SER A 124 -12.92 1.02 11.30
N HIS A 125 -12.00 0.50 12.11
CA HIS A 125 -12.25 0.04 13.48
C HIS A 125 -11.73 1.03 14.53
N GLY A 126 -11.25 2.22 14.06
CA GLY A 126 -10.72 3.28 14.89
C GLY A 126 -11.80 4.15 15.56
N PRO A 127 -11.49 5.40 15.92
CA PRO A 127 -12.40 6.30 16.63
C PRO A 127 -13.74 6.54 15.95
N HIS A 128 -13.78 6.46 14.63
CA HIS A 128 -15.00 6.63 13.84
C HIS A 128 -15.85 5.38 13.73
N GLN A 129 -15.26 4.19 13.98
CA GLN A 129 -15.94 2.89 13.97
C GLN A 129 -16.91 2.70 12.80
N ASP A 130 -16.54 3.13 11.62
CA ASP A 130 -17.39 3.12 10.42
C ASP A 130 -17.99 1.74 10.14
N TYR A 131 -17.18 0.69 10.31
CA TYR A 131 -17.62 -0.69 10.10
C TYR A 131 -18.75 -1.07 11.04
N HIS A 132 -18.63 -0.75 12.34
CA HIS A 132 -19.67 -1.03 13.34
C HIS A 132 -20.91 -0.15 13.12
N ALA A 133 -20.74 1.10 12.72
CA ALA A 133 -21.86 2.01 12.48
C ALA A 133 -22.87 1.46 11.47
N TRP A 134 -22.42 0.98 10.32
CA TRP A 134 -23.35 0.43 9.35
C TRP A 134 -23.83 -0.99 9.72
N MET A 135 -23.01 -1.81 10.40
CA MET A 135 -23.41 -3.13 10.91
C MET A 135 -24.55 -3.04 11.96
N GLU A 136 -24.52 -2.01 12.79
CA GLU A 136 -25.51 -1.74 13.83
C GLU A 136 -26.76 -0.98 13.35
N GLY A 137 -26.91 -0.82 12.04
CA GLY A 137 -28.06 -0.12 11.45
C GLY A 137 -27.95 1.41 11.46
N ARG A 138 -26.79 1.98 11.81
CA ARG A 138 -26.51 3.43 11.81
C ARG A 138 -25.92 3.94 10.51
N ALA A 139 -26.13 3.24 9.39
CA ALA A 139 -25.57 3.62 8.08
C ALA A 139 -26.01 5.01 7.61
N GLY A 140 -27.27 5.41 7.93
CA GLY A 140 -27.79 6.75 7.62
C GLY A 140 -27.02 7.85 8.36
N GLN A 141 -26.78 7.68 9.66
CA GLN A 141 -25.98 8.62 10.46
C GLN A 141 -24.56 8.72 9.94
N LEU A 142 -23.91 7.60 9.64
CA LEU A 142 -22.58 7.59 9.04
C LEU A 142 -22.56 8.34 7.70
N ALA A 143 -23.58 8.17 6.88
CA ALA A 143 -23.68 8.88 5.60
C ALA A 143 -23.78 10.40 5.81
N GLU A 144 -24.55 10.88 6.80
CA GLU A 144 -24.65 12.30 7.13
C GLU A 144 -23.31 12.87 7.63
N GLU A 145 -22.59 12.12 8.50
CA GLU A 145 -21.25 12.50 8.98
C GLU A 145 -20.25 12.60 7.81
N LEU A 146 -20.26 11.65 6.89
CA LEU A 146 -19.40 11.69 5.70
C LEU A 146 -19.74 12.85 4.78
N LEU A 147 -21.03 13.13 4.57
CA LEU A 147 -21.48 14.29 3.77
C LEU A 147 -21.00 15.62 4.38
N ALA A 148 -21.01 15.74 5.70
CA ALA A 148 -20.51 16.93 6.39
C ALA A 148 -19.01 17.16 6.15
N THR A 149 -18.23 16.10 5.90
CA THR A 149 -16.81 16.20 5.53
C THR A 149 -16.57 16.33 4.02
N GLY A 150 -17.66 16.37 3.20
CA GLY A 150 -17.58 16.49 1.75
C GLY A 150 -17.46 15.15 1.00
N ILE A 151 -17.45 14.02 1.69
CA ILE A 151 -17.43 12.68 1.08
C ILE A 151 -18.87 12.33 0.65
N ARG A 152 -19.09 12.12 -0.64
CA ARG A 152 -20.42 11.95 -1.23
C ARG A 152 -20.74 10.53 -1.65
N ALA A 153 -19.90 9.58 -1.29
CA ALA A 153 -20.13 8.17 -1.58
C ALA A 153 -19.50 7.32 -0.47
N MET A 154 -20.17 6.24 -0.12
CA MET A 154 -19.66 5.25 0.82
C MET A 154 -19.86 3.85 0.27
N LYS A 155 -18.99 2.93 0.68
CA LYS A 155 -19.06 1.52 0.37
C LYS A 155 -19.30 0.76 1.68
N ILE A 156 -20.41 0.04 1.76
CA ILE A 156 -20.75 -0.83 2.87
C ILE A 156 -20.71 -2.30 2.45
N TRP A 157 -20.67 -3.21 3.42
CA TRP A 157 -20.49 -4.64 3.21
C TRP A 157 -21.67 -5.44 3.82
N PRO A 158 -22.90 -5.24 3.33
CA PRO A 158 -24.11 -5.71 4.02
C PRO A 158 -24.20 -7.24 4.16
N TRP A 159 -23.42 -7.98 3.38
CA TRP A 159 -23.40 -9.44 3.39
C TRP A 159 -22.36 -10.05 4.33
N ASP A 160 -21.46 -9.27 4.91
CA ASP A 160 -20.39 -9.77 5.77
C ASP A 160 -20.94 -10.46 7.02
N GLN A 161 -22.04 -9.96 7.60
CA GLN A 161 -22.73 -10.58 8.72
C GLN A 161 -23.22 -12.01 8.41
N PHE A 162 -23.61 -12.29 7.18
CA PHE A 162 -24.02 -13.65 6.77
C PHE A 162 -22.81 -14.56 6.54
N GLY A 163 -21.69 -14.03 6.04
CA GLY A 163 -20.43 -14.75 5.93
C GLY A 163 -19.88 -15.18 7.28
N VAL A 164 -20.06 -14.37 8.31
CA VAL A 164 -19.69 -14.69 9.71
C VAL A 164 -20.47 -15.91 10.20
N SER A 165 -21.78 -15.95 10.01
CA SER A 165 -22.64 -17.06 10.43
C SER A 165 -22.36 -18.37 9.68
N LEU A 166 -21.78 -18.30 8.49
CA LEU A 166 -21.40 -19.45 7.67
C LEU A 166 -19.92 -19.85 7.83
N GLY A 167 -19.20 -19.31 8.81
CA GLY A 167 -17.79 -19.64 9.06
C GLY A 167 -16.78 -18.99 8.11
N GLY A 168 -17.18 -17.91 7.44
CA GLY A 168 -16.29 -17.12 6.58
C GLY A 168 -15.11 -16.48 7.34
N PRO A 169 -14.05 -16.05 6.62
CA PRO A 169 -12.79 -15.59 7.22
C PRO A 169 -12.91 -14.36 8.14
N ILE A 170 -14.00 -13.59 8.04
CA ILE A 170 -14.23 -12.40 8.85
C ILE A 170 -14.77 -12.79 10.26
N GLY A 171 -15.51 -13.90 10.38
CA GLY A 171 -16.10 -14.33 11.65
C GLY A 171 -15.09 -14.84 12.70
N ARG A 172 -13.87 -15.15 12.32
CA ARG A 172 -12.87 -15.70 13.25
C ARG A 172 -12.07 -14.64 14.01
N ARG A 173 -12.27 -13.35 13.75
CA ARG A 173 -11.52 -12.29 14.45
C ARG A 173 -12.18 -11.77 15.74
N ALA A 174 -13.40 -12.19 16.02
CA ALA A 174 -14.15 -11.75 17.22
C ALA A 174 -13.86 -12.58 18.49
N GLY A 175 -12.88 -13.47 18.45
CA GLY A 175 -12.61 -14.40 19.56
C GLY A 175 -11.16 -14.80 19.69
N VAL A 176 -10.25 -13.85 19.88
CA VAL A 176 -8.95 -14.14 20.46
C VAL A 176 -8.77 -13.20 21.64
N GLY A 177 -9.13 -13.71 22.83
CA GLY A 177 -8.66 -13.24 24.10
C GLY A 177 -7.17 -13.52 24.27
#